data_6237012636fb69f2885b87caf03758e3
#
_entry.id   6237012636fb69f2885b87caf03758e3
#
_cell.length_a   1.000
_cell.length_b   1.000
_cell.length_c   1.000
_cell.angle_alpha   90.00
_cell.angle_beta   90.00
_cell.angle_gamma   90.00
#
_symmetry.space_group_name_H-M   'P 1'
#
loop_
_entity.id
_entity.type
_entity.pdbx_description
1 polymer ?
#
loop_
_entity_poly.entity_id
_entity_poly.type
_entity_poly.pdbx_seq_one_letter_code
_entity_poly.pdbx_strand_id
1 'polypeptide(L)'
;EMLRTASIELMVLGCTPAETDRVVRAFLAELAAIRRQPVPLAPFGAMPRQTPVHRTEHFDMVQAKLCMAFTLGRPMDLADMAACRLAMALYGGSVTSRLFLHVRERDHLCYYCSSSFQSFTGSMTVSSGIEPGNAARAEEAILEELAALCTGPITTQELEDCRRGLIAGLEGIEDSLGGIESWYGMEIIRGGAITTPAQARADLAAVTEEQVRAVLRRFSLSVSYLLTRKEGPYA
;
A
#
# COMPACT_ATOMS: atom_id res chain seq x y z
N GLU A 1 -6.21 -7.19 29.17
CA GLU A 1 -4.78 -6.86 28.91
C GLU A 1 -4.66 -5.77 27.84
N MET A 2 -5.16 -5.99 26.61
CA MET A 2 -5.04 -5.05 25.49
C MET A 2 -5.47 -3.62 25.82
N LEU A 3 -6.66 -3.42 26.40
CA LEU A 3 -7.15 -2.10 26.77
C LEU A 3 -6.28 -1.37 27.82
N ARG A 4 -5.46 -2.11 28.58
CA ARG A 4 -4.53 -1.53 29.55
C ARG A 4 -3.25 -1.01 28.93
N THR A 5 -2.80 -1.61 27.84
CA THR A 5 -1.46 -1.41 27.28
C THR A 5 -1.45 -0.79 25.89
N ALA A 6 -2.52 -0.95 25.10
CA ALA A 6 -2.59 -0.41 23.75
C ALA A 6 -2.65 1.13 23.72
N SER A 7 -2.09 1.76 22.69
CA SER A 7 -2.46 3.12 22.31
C SER A 7 -3.92 3.11 21.83
N ILE A 8 -4.71 4.08 22.26
CA ILE A 8 -6.13 4.16 21.90
C ILE A 8 -6.40 5.56 21.36
N GLU A 9 -6.95 5.60 20.17
CA GLU A 9 -7.49 6.80 19.54
C GLU A 9 -9.02 6.67 19.50
N LEU A 10 -9.73 7.74 19.82
CA LEU A 10 -11.18 7.82 19.75
C LEU A 10 -11.58 8.84 18.70
N MET A 11 -12.32 8.39 17.71
CA MET A 11 -12.95 9.26 16.73
C MET A 11 -14.47 9.22 16.90
N VAL A 12 -15.11 10.38 16.93
CA VAL A 12 -16.57 10.53 17.04
C VAL A 12 -17.06 11.34 15.85
N LEU A 13 -17.98 10.77 15.09
CA LEU A 13 -18.51 11.35 13.84
C LEU A 13 -20.04 11.39 13.88
N GLY A 14 -20.62 12.38 13.20
CA GLY A 14 -22.08 12.47 13.03
C GLY A 14 -22.86 12.92 14.25
N CYS A 15 -22.19 13.45 15.28
CA CYS A 15 -22.80 13.93 16.50
C CYS A 15 -22.77 15.47 16.59
N THR A 16 -23.70 16.04 17.34
CA THR A 16 -23.61 17.44 17.76
C THR A 16 -22.43 17.65 18.72
N PRO A 17 -21.89 18.88 18.86
CA PRO A 17 -20.81 19.14 19.81
C PRO A 17 -21.11 18.69 21.26
N ALA A 18 -22.36 18.86 21.71
CA ALA A 18 -22.78 18.43 23.05
C ALA A 18 -22.81 16.92 23.23
N GLU A 19 -23.26 16.19 22.20
CA GLU A 19 -23.24 14.72 22.19
C GLU A 19 -21.82 14.19 22.13
N THR A 20 -20.96 14.79 21.31
CA THR A 20 -19.53 14.47 21.23
C THR A 20 -18.87 14.61 22.58
N ASP A 21 -19.04 15.75 23.27
CA ASP A 21 -18.48 15.99 24.60
C ASP A 21 -18.97 14.95 25.64
N ARG A 22 -20.25 14.60 25.62
CA ARG A 22 -20.81 13.55 26.46
C ARG A 22 -20.18 12.19 26.23
N VAL A 23 -20.06 11.77 24.94
CA VAL A 23 -19.48 10.47 24.56
C VAL A 23 -18.01 10.41 24.94
N VAL A 24 -17.24 11.46 24.64
CA VAL A 24 -15.81 11.54 24.97
C VAL A 24 -15.59 11.46 26.48
N ARG A 25 -16.36 12.23 27.30
CA ARG A 25 -16.25 12.18 28.77
C ARG A 25 -16.57 10.80 29.32
N ALA A 26 -17.64 10.16 28.83
CA ALA A 26 -18.02 8.82 29.29
C ALA A 26 -16.90 7.81 28.96
N PHE A 27 -16.37 7.84 27.76
CA PHE A 27 -15.28 6.97 27.33
C PHE A 27 -14.00 7.17 28.15
N LEU A 28 -13.60 8.43 28.39
CA LEU A 28 -12.42 8.75 29.19
C LEU A 28 -12.58 8.31 30.66
N ALA A 29 -13.79 8.41 31.22
CA ALA A 29 -14.08 7.92 32.59
C ALA A 29 -13.89 6.41 32.71
N GLU A 30 -14.40 5.63 31.74
CA GLU A 30 -14.19 4.18 31.68
C GLU A 30 -12.72 3.80 31.50
N LEU A 31 -12.00 4.51 30.65
CA LEU A 31 -10.56 4.29 30.48
C LEU A 31 -9.76 4.58 31.75
N ALA A 32 -10.11 5.63 32.48
CA ALA A 32 -9.46 5.99 33.75
C ALA A 32 -9.62 4.87 34.78
N ALA A 33 -10.79 4.21 34.82
CA ALA A 33 -11.08 3.11 35.77
C ALA A 33 -10.17 1.88 35.53
N ILE A 34 -9.63 1.70 34.33
CA ILE A 34 -8.82 0.51 33.97
C ILE A 34 -7.36 0.62 34.46
N ARG A 35 -6.91 1.76 34.97
CA ARG A 35 -5.51 2.03 35.38
C ARG A 35 -4.51 1.67 34.25
N ARG A 36 -4.64 2.34 33.14
CA ARG A 36 -3.87 2.06 31.92
C ARG A 36 -2.36 2.32 32.10
N GLN A 37 -1.57 1.49 31.43
CA GLN A 37 -0.13 1.63 31.28
C GLN A 37 0.21 1.46 29.78
N PRO A 38 -0.03 2.48 28.94
CA PRO A 38 0.23 2.39 27.52
C PRO A 38 1.69 2.04 27.23
N VAL A 39 1.90 1.07 26.38
CA VAL A 39 3.23 0.71 25.87
C VAL A 39 3.44 1.49 24.57
N PRO A 40 4.57 2.22 24.42
CA PRO A 40 4.88 2.89 23.20
C PRO A 40 4.94 1.89 22.03
N LEU A 41 4.33 2.26 20.89
CA LEU A 41 4.46 1.49 19.66
C LEU A 41 5.89 1.65 19.15
N ALA A 42 6.61 0.54 19.03
CA ALA A 42 7.87 0.54 18.32
C ALA A 42 7.59 0.60 16.81
N PRO A 43 8.22 1.51 16.05
CA PRO A 43 8.10 1.50 14.60
C PRO A 43 8.63 0.16 14.08
N PHE A 44 7.78 -0.56 13.37
CA PHE A 44 8.15 -1.82 12.72
C PHE A 44 8.43 -1.55 11.25
N GLY A 45 9.65 -1.82 10.81
CA GLY A 45 10.04 -1.80 9.41
C GLY A 45 10.77 -3.08 9.06
N ALA A 46 10.41 -3.70 7.96
CA ALA A 46 11.18 -4.84 7.44
C ALA A 46 12.55 -4.33 6.95
N MET A 47 13.62 -4.86 7.48
CA MET A 47 14.97 -4.50 7.04
C MET A 47 15.20 -4.97 5.60
N PRO A 48 15.78 -4.14 4.73
CA PRO A 48 16.19 -4.56 3.40
C PRO A 48 17.16 -5.75 3.49
N ARG A 49 16.99 -6.71 2.61
CA ARG A 49 17.90 -7.85 2.50
C ARG A 49 18.90 -7.58 1.38
N GLN A 50 20.15 -7.96 1.60
CA GLN A 50 21.18 -7.90 0.53
C GLN A 50 20.87 -8.87 -0.61
N THR A 51 20.29 -10.03 -0.27
CA THR A 51 19.85 -11.03 -1.25
C THR A 51 18.39 -11.37 -1.00
N PRO A 52 17.52 -11.27 -2.01
CA PRO A 52 16.12 -11.67 -1.89
C PRO A 52 16.00 -13.15 -1.52
N VAL A 53 14.98 -13.47 -0.74
CA VAL A 53 14.64 -14.86 -0.43
C VAL A 53 13.59 -15.36 -1.41
N HIS A 54 13.87 -16.47 -2.07
CA HIS A 54 12.92 -17.18 -2.92
C HIS A 54 12.38 -18.39 -2.15
N ARG A 55 11.07 -18.53 -2.15
CA ARG A 55 10.36 -19.64 -1.52
C ARG A 55 9.30 -20.19 -2.46
N THR A 56 9.24 -21.49 -2.57
CA THR A 56 8.19 -22.19 -3.32
C THR A 56 7.52 -23.18 -2.39
N GLU A 57 6.19 -23.18 -2.38
CA GLU A 57 5.37 -24.17 -1.70
C GLU A 57 4.41 -24.82 -2.68
N HIS A 58 4.09 -26.09 -2.44
CA HIS A 58 3.26 -26.89 -3.33
C HIS A 58 1.96 -27.28 -2.66
N PHE A 59 0.85 -26.95 -3.33
CA PHE A 59 -0.49 -27.27 -2.87
C PHE A 59 -1.30 -27.94 -3.98
N ASP A 60 -2.44 -28.52 -3.61
CA ASP A 60 -3.41 -28.98 -4.57
C ASP A 60 -4.23 -27.77 -5.10
N MET A 61 -3.76 -27.21 -6.21
CA MET A 61 -4.31 -26.01 -6.82
C MET A 61 -4.12 -25.98 -8.33
N VAL A 62 -5.03 -25.31 -9.04
CA VAL A 62 -4.95 -25.15 -10.49
C VAL A 62 -4.11 -23.93 -10.87
N GLN A 63 -4.37 -22.82 -10.21
CA GLN A 63 -3.72 -21.54 -10.50
C GLN A 63 -2.61 -21.28 -9.49
N ALA A 64 -1.40 -21.03 -9.96
CA ALA A 64 -0.32 -20.59 -9.09
C ALA A 64 -0.49 -19.13 -8.65
N LYS A 65 0.12 -18.80 -7.51
CA LYS A 65 0.15 -17.44 -6.96
C LYS A 65 1.58 -17.03 -6.72
N LEU A 66 1.95 -15.90 -7.30
CA LEU A 66 3.24 -15.25 -7.06
C LEU A 66 3.00 -14.01 -6.18
N CYS A 67 3.71 -13.94 -5.07
CA CYS A 67 3.70 -12.80 -4.16
C CYS A 67 5.13 -12.30 -3.97
N MET A 68 5.38 -11.04 -4.32
CA MET A 68 6.69 -10.43 -4.20
C MET A 68 6.62 -9.28 -3.21
N ALA A 69 7.45 -9.30 -2.18
CA ALA A 69 7.52 -8.27 -1.16
C ALA A 69 8.78 -7.41 -1.34
N PHE A 70 8.57 -6.10 -1.42
CA PHE A 70 9.60 -5.09 -1.49
C PHE A 70 9.57 -4.23 -0.23
N THR A 71 10.70 -3.66 0.17
CA THR A 71 10.77 -2.81 1.35
C THR A 71 11.63 -1.58 1.14
N LEU A 72 11.26 -0.51 1.86
CA LEU A 72 12.08 0.69 2.05
C LEU A 72 13.05 0.56 3.25
N GLY A 73 12.85 -0.47 4.10
CA GLY A 73 13.59 -0.63 5.37
C GLY A 73 13.11 0.26 6.50
N ARG A 74 12.17 1.15 6.27
CA ARG A 74 11.58 2.08 7.24
C ARG A 74 10.18 2.50 6.79
N PRO A 75 9.35 3.06 7.70
CA PRO A 75 8.11 3.71 7.31
C PRO A 75 8.30 4.79 6.24
N MET A 76 7.27 5.06 5.46
CA MET A 76 7.29 6.13 4.47
C MET A 76 7.26 7.49 5.16
N ASP A 77 8.10 8.41 4.71
CA ASP A 77 8.07 9.80 5.17
C ASP A 77 6.78 10.49 4.70
N LEU A 78 6.19 11.31 5.58
CA LEU A 78 4.95 12.02 5.24
C LEU A 78 5.12 12.94 4.03
N ALA A 79 6.29 13.57 3.88
CA ALA A 79 6.60 14.45 2.75
C ALA A 79 6.58 13.72 1.39
N ASP A 80 6.88 12.42 1.38
CA ASP A 80 6.92 11.60 0.16
C ASP A 80 5.58 10.89 -0.13
N MET A 81 4.56 11.08 0.72
CA MET A 81 3.33 10.30 0.65
C MET A 81 2.56 10.50 -0.67
N ALA A 82 2.46 11.74 -1.16
CA ALA A 82 1.81 12.04 -2.42
C ALA A 82 2.55 11.40 -3.60
N ALA A 83 3.88 11.52 -3.63
CA ALA A 83 4.71 10.89 -4.65
C ALA A 83 4.62 9.36 -4.59
N CYS A 84 4.56 8.79 -3.39
CA CYS A 84 4.38 7.35 -3.20
C CYS A 84 3.02 6.86 -3.71
N ARG A 85 1.93 7.57 -3.42
CA ARG A 85 0.59 7.23 -3.94
C ARG A 85 0.59 7.19 -5.48
N LEU A 86 1.19 8.20 -6.11
CA LEU A 86 1.27 8.26 -7.57
C LEU A 86 2.19 7.16 -8.14
N ALA A 87 3.32 6.90 -7.50
CA ALA A 87 4.24 5.82 -7.85
C ALA A 87 3.56 4.44 -7.80
N MET A 88 2.78 4.18 -6.74
CA MET A 88 2.02 2.93 -6.61
C MET A 88 0.92 2.81 -7.65
N ALA A 89 0.19 3.89 -7.96
CA ALA A 89 -0.83 3.88 -9.01
C ALA A 89 -0.23 3.57 -10.39
N LEU A 90 0.92 4.14 -10.70
CA LEU A 90 1.66 3.87 -11.95
C LEU A 90 2.17 2.44 -12.03
N TYR A 91 2.70 1.90 -10.94
CA TYR A 91 3.30 0.58 -10.94
C TYR A 91 2.26 -0.54 -11.03
N GLY A 92 1.34 -0.65 -10.08
CA GLY A 92 0.39 -1.76 -10.04
C GLY A 92 -0.89 -1.48 -9.26
N GLY A 93 -1.14 -0.22 -8.87
CA GLY A 93 -2.29 0.16 -8.04
C GLY A 93 -3.54 0.56 -8.81
N SER A 94 -3.54 0.50 -10.14
CA SER A 94 -4.67 0.90 -10.98
C SER A 94 -4.82 0.01 -12.21
N VAL A 95 -5.95 0.11 -12.90
CA VAL A 95 -6.19 -0.57 -14.20
C VAL A 95 -5.42 0.07 -15.35
N THR A 96 -4.81 1.22 -15.14
CA THR A 96 -3.92 1.90 -16.09
C THR A 96 -2.45 1.75 -15.70
N SER A 97 -2.16 0.94 -14.68
CA SER A 97 -0.80 0.70 -14.21
C SER A 97 0.00 -0.19 -15.16
N ARG A 98 1.32 -0.11 -15.08
CA ARG A 98 2.21 -0.92 -15.92
C ARG A 98 2.08 -2.42 -15.66
N LEU A 99 1.91 -2.85 -14.41
CA LEU A 99 1.69 -4.26 -14.14
C LEU A 99 0.39 -4.77 -14.78
N PHE A 100 -0.66 -3.96 -14.77
CA PHE A 100 -1.90 -4.33 -15.43
C PHE A 100 -1.76 -4.33 -16.96
N LEU A 101 -1.28 -3.22 -17.54
CA LEU A 101 -1.23 -3.06 -19.01
C LEU A 101 -0.16 -3.93 -19.68
N HIS A 102 0.99 -4.12 -19.03
CA HIS A 102 2.10 -4.82 -19.66
C HIS A 102 2.13 -6.29 -19.26
N VAL A 103 2.16 -6.62 -17.98
CA VAL A 103 2.32 -8.00 -17.52
C VAL A 103 1.05 -8.84 -17.77
N ARG A 104 -0.13 -8.22 -17.52
CA ARG A 104 -1.41 -8.90 -17.73
C ARG A 104 -1.92 -8.80 -19.15
N GLU A 105 -2.10 -7.57 -19.70
CA GLU A 105 -2.82 -7.37 -20.97
C GLU A 105 -1.92 -7.58 -22.19
N ARG A 106 -0.69 -7.06 -22.18
CA ARG A 106 0.22 -7.19 -23.34
C ARG A 106 0.89 -8.57 -23.39
N ASP A 107 1.46 -9.01 -22.26
CA ASP A 107 2.32 -10.20 -22.21
C ASP A 107 1.54 -11.47 -21.83
N HIS A 108 0.27 -11.33 -21.38
CA HIS A 108 -0.62 -12.43 -20.98
C HIS A 108 -0.01 -13.42 -19.97
N LEU A 109 0.86 -12.93 -19.07
CA LEU A 109 1.58 -13.78 -18.11
C LEU A 109 0.74 -14.13 -16.88
N CYS A 110 -0.34 -13.40 -16.63
CA CYS A 110 -1.15 -13.55 -15.42
C CYS A 110 -2.62 -13.22 -15.63
N TYR A 111 -3.48 -13.72 -14.75
CA TYR A 111 -4.90 -13.38 -14.69
C TYR A 111 -5.14 -12.05 -13.99
N TYR A 112 -4.31 -11.74 -13.00
CA TYR A 112 -4.24 -10.45 -12.35
C TYR A 112 -2.81 -10.18 -11.90
N CYS A 113 -2.42 -8.92 -11.88
CA CYS A 113 -1.16 -8.45 -11.31
C CYS A 113 -1.40 -7.06 -10.73
N SER A 114 -1.18 -6.92 -9.43
CA SER A 114 -1.41 -5.65 -8.74
C SER A 114 -0.40 -5.44 -7.61
N SER A 115 -0.15 -4.17 -7.28
CA SER A 115 0.67 -3.80 -6.13
C SER A 115 -0.16 -3.12 -5.05
N SER A 116 0.21 -3.33 -3.80
CA SER A 116 -0.31 -2.63 -2.64
C SER A 116 0.84 -2.12 -1.78
N PHE A 117 0.62 -1.01 -1.09
CA PHE A 117 1.65 -0.38 -0.26
C PHE A 117 1.14 -0.13 1.15
N GLN A 118 1.98 -0.49 2.13
CA GLN A 118 1.75 -0.25 3.54
C GLN A 118 2.74 0.80 4.06
N SER A 119 2.26 2.02 4.28
CA SER A 119 3.09 3.16 4.65
C SER A 119 3.77 3.04 6.01
N PHE A 120 3.12 2.38 6.97
CA PHE A 120 3.65 2.19 8.33
C PHE A 120 4.86 1.26 8.41
N THR A 121 4.93 0.29 7.50
CA THR A 121 6.05 -0.65 7.42
C THR A 121 7.03 -0.31 6.30
N GLY A 122 6.64 0.59 5.38
CA GLY A 122 7.40 0.85 4.18
C GLY A 122 7.50 -0.35 3.24
N SER A 123 6.46 -1.20 3.25
CA SER A 123 6.45 -2.44 2.46
C SER A 123 5.50 -2.31 1.28
N MET A 124 5.94 -2.74 0.10
CA MET A 124 5.12 -2.91 -1.09
C MET A 124 5.00 -4.40 -1.40
N THR A 125 3.80 -4.87 -1.68
CA THR A 125 3.53 -6.24 -2.07
C THR A 125 2.94 -6.26 -3.47
N VAL A 126 3.54 -7.04 -4.37
CA VAL A 126 2.96 -7.38 -5.67
C VAL A 126 2.34 -8.77 -5.56
N SER A 127 1.08 -8.89 -5.94
CA SER A 127 0.34 -10.16 -5.97
C SER A 127 -0.12 -10.46 -7.39
N SER A 128 0.12 -11.69 -7.83
CA SER A 128 -0.23 -12.14 -9.17
C SER A 128 -0.78 -13.56 -9.17
N GLY A 129 -1.85 -13.78 -9.92
CA GLY A 129 -2.37 -15.12 -10.22
C GLY A 129 -1.90 -15.54 -11.60
N ILE A 130 -1.13 -16.61 -11.67
CA ILE A 130 -0.39 -17.02 -12.87
C ILE A 130 -0.64 -18.50 -13.21
N GLU A 131 -0.35 -18.86 -14.44
CA GLU A 131 -0.17 -20.27 -14.78
C GLU A 131 1.18 -20.76 -14.23
N PRO A 132 1.26 -21.99 -13.70
CA PRO A 132 2.50 -22.50 -13.09
C PRO A 132 3.74 -22.37 -13.98
N GLY A 133 3.59 -22.59 -15.28
CA GLY A 133 4.69 -22.48 -16.27
C GLY A 133 5.17 -21.04 -16.50
N ASN A 134 4.40 -20.03 -16.12
CA ASN A 134 4.73 -18.62 -16.36
C ASN A 134 5.44 -17.96 -15.16
N ALA A 135 5.68 -18.70 -14.06
CA ALA A 135 6.14 -18.09 -12.80
C ALA A 135 7.44 -17.28 -12.96
N ALA A 136 8.47 -17.87 -13.54
CA ALA A 136 9.76 -17.19 -13.73
C ALA A 136 9.64 -15.96 -14.63
N ARG A 137 8.90 -16.07 -15.74
CA ARG A 137 8.74 -14.94 -16.67
C ARG A 137 7.88 -13.83 -16.08
N ALA A 138 6.86 -14.17 -15.29
CA ALA A 138 6.04 -13.18 -14.60
C ALA A 138 6.84 -12.43 -13.53
N GLU A 139 7.68 -13.13 -12.76
CA GLU A 139 8.59 -12.50 -11.79
C GLU A 139 9.56 -11.53 -12.48
N GLU A 140 10.19 -11.96 -13.57
CA GLU A 140 11.10 -11.14 -14.37
C GLU A 140 10.38 -9.89 -14.92
N ALA A 141 9.21 -10.05 -15.54
CA ALA A 141 8.43 -8.94 -16.09
C ALA A 141 8.02 -7.92 -15.01
N ILE A 142 7.63 -8.37 -13.82
CA ILE A 142 7.30 -7.51 -12.68
C ILE A 142 8.52 -6.66 -12.28
N LEU A 143 9.71 -7.25 -12.22
CA LEU A 143 10.95 -6.55 -11.89
C LEU A 143 11.39 -5.60 -13.02
N GLU A 144 11.25 -6.01 -14.27
CA GLU A 144 11.54 -5.18 -15.46
C GLU A 144 10.70 -3.90 -15.46
N GLU A 145 9.39 -4.00 -15.16
CA GLU A 145 8.51 -2.83 -15.10
C GLU A 145 8.86 -1.88 -13.95
N LEU A 146 9.29 -2.40 -12.78
CA LEU A 146 9.80 -1.55 -11.71
C LEU A 146 11.09 -0.83 -12.14
N ALA A 147 12.03 -1.54 -12.73
CA ALA A 147 13.28 -0.98 -13.22
C ALA A 147 13.03 0.07 -14.33
N ALA A 148 12.09 -0.20 -15.23
CA ALA A 148 11.71 0.72 -16.29
C ALA A 148 11.09 2.01 -15.76
N LEU A 149 10.28 1.95 -14.70
CA LEU A 149 9.78 3.14 -14.01
C LEU A 149 10.90 3.93 -13.30
N CYS A 150 11.91 3.25 -12.80
CA CYS A 150 13.05 3.89 -12.13
C CYS A 150 14.00 4.63 -13.10
N THR A 151 14.15 4.17 -14.33
CA THR A 151 15.20 4.63 -15.24
C THR A 151 14.73 5.01 -16.64
N GLY A 152 13.68 4.39 -17.13
CA GLY A 152 13.12 4.59 -18.47
C GLY A 152 12.11 5.76 -18.54
N PRO A 153 11.49 6.03 -19.68
CA PRO A 153 10.52 7.08 -19.85
C PRO A 153 9.21 6.76 -19.12
N ILE A 154 8.64 7.75 -18.43
CA ILE A 154 7.25 7.79 -18.00
C ILE A 154 6.56 8.81 -18.91
N THR A 155 5.56 8.39 -19.65
CA THR A 155 4.86 9.32 -20.53
C THR A 155 3.99 10.28 -19.72
N THR A 156 3.81 11.50 -20.22
CA THR A 156 2.91 12.48 -19.59
C THR A 156 1.50 11.90 -19.44
N GLN A 157 1.05 11.12 -20.43
CA GLN A 157 -0.27 10.51 -20.40
C GLN A 157 -0.42 9.50 -19.26
N GLU A 158 0.54 8.59 -19.06
CA GLU A 158 0.54 7.61 -17.96
C GLU A 158 0.47 8.33 -16.60
N LEU A 159 1.29 9.36 -16.43
CA LEU A 159 1.36 10.12 -15.19
C LEU A 159 0.03 10.83 -14.89
N GLU A 160 -0.54 11.49 -15.90
CA GLU A 160 -1.79 12.25 -15.75
C GLU A 160 -3.03 11.35 -15.60
N ASP A 161 -3.07 10.18 -16.23
CA ASP A 161 -4.16 9.23 -16.05
C ASP A 161 -4.19 8.68 -14.63
N CYS A 162 -3.05 8.28 -14.08
CA CYS A 162 -2.94 7.83 -12.70
C CYS A 162 -3.24 8.96 -11.70
N ARG A 163 -2.73 10.17 -11.94
CA ARG A 163 -2.99 11.36 -11.12
C ARG A 163 -4.48 11.68 -11.05
N ARG A 164 -5.15 11.71 -12.20
CA ARG A 164 -6.58 11.98 -12.31
C ARG A 164 -7.41 10.95 -11.56
N GLY A 165 -7.07 9.67 -11.70
CA GLY A 165 -7.74 8.59 -10.98
C GLY A 165 -7.61 8.72 -9.46
N LEU A 166 -6.42 9.07 -8.97
CA LEU A 166 -6.18 9.29 -7.53
C LEU A 166 -6.93 10.52 -7.01
N ILE A 167 -6.93 11.63 -7.75
CA ILE A 167 -7.63 12.86 -7.36
C ILE A 167 -9.14 12.60 -7.30
N ALA A 168 -9.71 11.94 -8.31
CA ALA A 168 -11.12 11.56 -8.31
C ALA A 168 -11.49 10.66 -7.13
N GLY A 169 -10.61 9.71 -6.75
CA GLY A 169 -10.81 8.88 -5.57
C GLY A 169 -10.82 9.66 -4.25
N LEU A 170 -10.16 10.81 -4.19
CA LEU A 170 -10.15 11.67 -3.02
C LEU A 170 -11.38 12.60 -2.93
N GLU A 171 -12.05 12.89 -4.03
CA GLU A 171 -13.20 13.80 -4.05
C GLU A 171 -14.40 13.25 -3.27
N GLY A 172 -14.62 11.94 -3.31
CA GLY A 172 -15.75 11.29 -2.62
C GLY A 172 -15.52 10.95 -1.14
N ILE A 173 -14.34 11.23 -0.58
CA ILE A 173 -14.03 10.84 0.80
C ILE A 173 -14.95 11.55 1.81
N GLU A 174 -15.22 12.83 1.59
CA GLU A 174 -16.02 13.67 2.50
C GLU A 174 -17.54 13.46 2.32
N ASP A 175 -17.97 12.68 1.34
CA ASP A 175 -19.39 12.39 1.07
C ASP A 175 -19.98 11.33 2.00
N SER A 176 -19.15 10.64 2.77
CA SER A 176 -19.62 9.60 3.69
C SER A 176 -18.88 9.62 5.03
N LEU A 177 -19.59 9.27 6.11
CA LEU A 177 -18.97 9.14 7.43
C LEU A 177 -17.85 8.10 7.45
N GLY A 178 -18.02 6.99 6.73
CA GLY A 178 -16.98 5.95 6.61
C GLY A 178 -15.74 6.41 5.85
N GLY A 179 -15.89 7.25 4.83
CA GLY A 179 -14.78 7.89 4.13
C GLY A 179 -14.00 8.83 5.05
N ILE A 180 -14.71 9.68 5.78
CA ILE A 180 -14.14 10.61 6.76
C ILE A 180 -13.40 9.82 7.87
N GLU A 181 -14.05 8.81 8.45
CA GLU A 181 -13.43 7.94 9.48
C GLU A 181 -12.14 7.30 8.97
N SER A 182 -12.19 6.64 7.83
CA SER A 182 -11.04 5.94 7.26
C SER A 182 -9.89 6.90 6.96
N TRP A 183 -10.18 8.05 6.36
CA TRP A 183 -9.16 9.03 6.02
C TRP A 183 -8.50 9.62 7.26
N TYR A 184 -9.28 10.25 8.12
CA TYR A 184 -8.74 10.95 9.30
C TYR A 184 -8.22 9.98 10.36
N GLY A 185 -8.82 8.79 10.49
CA GLY A 185 -8.29 7.71 11.33
C GLY A 185 -6.87 7.31 10.92
N MET A 186 -6.63 7.15 9.61
CA MET A 186 -5.29 6.85 9.11
C MET A 186 -4.31 8.01 9.30
N GLU A 187 -4.74 9.26 9.14
CA GLU A 187 -3.88 10.43 9.40
C GLU A 187 -3.49 10.54 10.88
N ILE A 188 -4.44 10.30 11.80
CA ILE A 188 -4.18 10.28 13.25
C ILE A 188 -3.17 9.19 13.61
N ILE A 189 -3.36 7.96 13.09
CA ILE A 189 -2.46 6.83 13.37
C ILE A 189 -1.05 7.07 12.81
N ARG A 190 -0.91 7.75 11.66
CA ARG A 190 0.39 8.12 11.13
C ARG A 190 1.14 9.11 12.00
N GLY A 191 0.42 9.93 12.75
CA GLY A 191 1.00 11.04 13.52
C GLY A 191 1.41 12.22 12.62
N GLY A 192 1.82 13.30 13.26
CA GLY A 192 2.17 14.54 12.55
C GLY A 192 0.96 15.44 12.28
N ALA A 193 1.09 16.31 11.28
CA ALA A 193 -0.01 17.20 10.86
C ALA A 193 -1.02 16.40 10.04
N ILE A 194 -2.30 16.61 10.34
CA ILE A 194 -3.41 15.98 9.61
C ILE A 194 -3.51 16.62 8.21
N THR A 195 -3.41 15.80 7.18
CA THR A 195 -3.63 16.21 5.79
C THR A 195 -5.10 16.03 5.43
N THR A 196 -5.75 17.10 5.00
CA THR A 196 -7.13 17.00 4.51
C THR A 196 -7.17 16.38 3.10
N PRO A 197 -8.31 15.79 2.65
CA PRO A 197 -8.45 15.32 1.28
C PRO A 197 -8.16 16.42 0.25
N ALA A 198 -8.55 17.66 0.51
CA ALA A 198 -8.26 18.80 -0.34
C ALA A 198 -6.75 19.08 -0.45
N GLN A 199 -6.04 19.07 0.67
CA GLN A 199 -4.58 19.21 0.68
C GLN A 199 -3.92 18.04 -0.07
N ALA A 200 -4.35 16.81 0.17
CA ALA A 200 -3.81 15.64 -0.53
C ALA A 200 -4.00 15.71 -2.05
N ARG A 201 -5.13 16.27 -2.54
CA ARG A 201 -5.33 16.54 -3.97
C ARG A 201 -4.34 17.57 -4.50
N ALA A 202 -4.12 18.67 -3.76
CA ALA A 202 -3.14 19.69 -4.13
C ALA A 202 -1.72 19.13 -4.17
N ASP A 203 -1.35 18.34 -3.17
CA ASP A 203 -0.04 17.68 -3.10
C ASP A 203 0.16 16.70 -4.29
N LEU A 204 -0.85 15.89 -4.63
CA LEU A 204 -0.82 15.01 -5.80
C LEU A 204 -0.69 15.77 -7.12
N ALA A 205 -1.36 16.92 -7.24
CA ALA A 205 -1.26 17.75 -8.43
C ALA A 205 0.15 18.34 -8.63
N ALA A 206 0.88 18.56 -7.55
CA ALA A 206 2.23 19.12 -7.56
C ALA A 206 3.35 18.07 -7.73
N VAL A 207 3.05 16.78 -7.62
CA VAL A 207 4.06 15.71 -7.73
C VAL A 207 4.70 15.71 -9.11
N THR A 208 6.03 15.69 -9.14
CA THR A 208 6.83 15.59 -10.36
C THR A 208 7.19 14.14 -10.69
N GLU A 209 7.54 13.87 -11.95
CA GLU A 209 8.06 12.57 -12.38
C GLU A 209 9.31 12.16 -11.58
N GLU A 210 10.22 13.10 -11.32
CA GLU A 210 11.46 12.80 -10.56
C GLU A 210 11.16 12.40 -9.11
N GLN A 211 10.16 12.99 -8.45
CA GLN A 211 9.72 12.57 -7.13
C GLN A 211 9.15 11.15 -7.14
N VAL A 212 8.39 10.79 -8.16
CA VAL A 212 7.89 9.41 -8.37
C VAL A 212 9.05 8.43 -8.48
N ARG A 213 10.05 8.75 -9.32
CA ARG A 213 11.25 7.92 -9.52
C ARG A 213 12.08 7.80 -8.24
N ALA A 214 12.26 8.91 -7.52
CA ALA A 214 13.01 8.93 -6.27
C ALA A 214 12.41 8.00 -5.22
N VAL A 215 11.08 7.91 -5.16
CA VAL A 215 10.39 6.96 -4.29
C VAL A 215 10.58 5.53 -4.76
N LEU A 216 10.37 5.24 -6.06
CA LEU A 216 10.48 3.86 -6.60
C LEU A 216 11.88 3.28 -6.45
N ARG A 217 12.93 4.08 -6.65
CA ARG A 217 14.34 3.66 -6.48
C ARG A 217 14.69 3.20 -5.07
N ARG A 218 13.90 3.54 -4.08
CA ARG A 218 14.12 3.16 -2.67
C ARG A 218 13.63 1.75 -2.35
N PHE A 219 12.77 1.17 -3.18
CA PHE A 219 12.24 -0.17 -2.97
C PHE A 219 13.25 -1.23 -3.39
N SER A 220 13.48 -2.19 -2.53
CA SER A 220 14.29 -3.37 -2.82
C SER A 220 13.47 -4.65 -2.59
N LEU A 221 13.60 -5.62 -3.50
CA LEU A 221 12.98 -6.93 -3.34
C LEU A 221 13.56 -7.63 -2.11
N SER A 222 12.69 -8.10 -1.24
CA SER A 222 13.07 -8.86 -0.04
C SER A 222 12.70 -10.33 -0.15
N VAL A 223 11.53 -10.62 -0.70
CA VAL A 223 11.00 -11.98 -0.80
C VAL A 223 10.24 -12.14 -2.11
N SER A 224 10.48 -13.27 -2.79
CA SER A 224 9.62 -13.81 -3.84
C SER A 224 9.07 -15.14 -3.37
N TYR A 225 7.74 -15.24 -3.27
CA TYR A 225 7.03 -16.40 -2.79
C TYR A 225 6.11 -16.95 -3.86
N LEU A 226 6.35 -18.18 -4.27
CA LEU A 226 5.55 -18.90 -5.24
C LEU A 226 4.77 -20.03 -4.55
N LEU A 227 3.45 -19.95 -4.64
CA LEU A 227 2.57 -21.04 -4.30
C LEU A 227 2.08 -21.67 -5.61
N THR A 228 2.39 -22.94 -5.81
CA THR A 228 2.10 -23.65 -7.07
C THR A 228 1.58 -25.06 -6.83
N ARG A 229 1.12 -25.71 -7.89
CA ARG A 229 0.66 -27.08 -7.81
C ARG A 229 1.80 -28.04 -7.54
N LYS A 230 1.47 -29.18 -6.91
CA LYS A 230 2.40 -30.33 -6.85
C LYS A 230 2.62 -30.84 -8.27
N GLU A 231 3.87 -31.12 -8.62
CA GLU A 231 4.16 -31.85 -9.85
C GLU A 231 3.50 -33.23 -9.73
N GLY A 232 2.57 -33.52 -10.63
CA GLY A 232 1.92 -34.82 -10.69
C GLY A 232 2.82 -35.84 -11.39
N PRO A 233 2.57 -37.15 -11.21
CA PRO A 233 3.36 -38.20 -11.87
C PRO A 233 3.25 -38.20 -13.42
N TYR A 234 2.54 -37.23 -14.01
CA TYR A 234 2.31 -37.05 -15.45
C TYR A 234 2.56 -35.61 -15.92
N ALA A 235 3.53 -34.89 -15.34
CA ALA A 235 3.98 -33.59 -15.87
C ALA A 235 5.12 -33.77 -16.87
#